data_9220f500c19c1ccf44d68d445f82e35d
#
_entry.id   9220f500c19c1ccf44d68d445f82e35d
#
_cell.length_a   1.000
_cell.length_b   1.000
_cell.length_c   1.000
_cell.angle_alpha   90.00
_cell.angle_beta   90.00
_cell.angle_gamma   90.00
#
_symmetry.space_group_name_H-M   'P 1'
#
loop_
_entity.id
_entity.type
_entity.pdbx_description
1 polymer ?
#
loop_
_entity_poly.entity_id
_entity_poly.type
_entity_poly.pdbx_seq_one_letter_code
_entity_poly.pdbx_strand_id
1 'polypeptide(L)'
;MKKTILVLAFTVIGSVAAFAQKYAYVNSEYILDNIPEYKAAMQQLDQQSVNWQKEIETKYAFIDKLYKDYQAEQILLTDDMKKKREAEITSKEKEVKEFQKSKFGYEGELFKKKQDLVKPIQDKIYNAVKKIATDQSYAVIFDKSSDLIMLYTNPKYDKSDEVLKAMGYKAKVTEGGGSGSGGTGTGSKPSGESQKSDSPPPSRTEDVKGGK
;
A
#
# COMPACT_ATOMS: atom_id res chain seq x y z
N MET A 1 10.16 2.76 68.47
CA MET A 1 10.68 3.71 67.47
C MET A 1 11.59 3.04 66.44
N LYS A 2 12.64 2.29 66.78
CA LYS A 2 13.53 1.64 65.78
C LYS A 2 12.80 0.61 64.88
N LYS A 3 11.86 -0.17 65.42
CA LYS A 3 11.07 -1.13 64.59
C LYS A 3 10.09 -0.48 63.63
N THR A 4 9.53 0.66 64.01
CA THR A 4 8.62 1.44 63.13
C THR A 4 9.33 2.10 61.99
N ILE A 5 10.58 2.58 62.25
CA ILE A 5 11.44 3.16 61.19
C ILE A 5 11.86 2.09 60.16
N LEU A 6 12.14 0.87 60.62
CA LEU A 6 12.54 -0.24 59.78
C LEU A 6 11.39 -0.72 58.87
N VAL A 7 10.16 -0.75 59.40
CA VAL A 7 8.95 -1.07 58.60
C VAL A 7 8.66 0.02 57.56
N LEU A 8 8.82 1.31 57.95
CA LEU A 8 8.63 2.44 57.04
C LEU A 8 9.68 2.45 55.90
N ALA A 9 10.93 2.12 56.24
CA ALA A 9 11.99 1.98 55.22
C ALA A 9 11.73 0.83 54.25
N PHE A 10 11.19 -0.28 54.71
CA PHE A 10 10.87 -1.42 53.85
C PHE A 10 9.67 -1.16 52.92
N THR A 11 8.68 -0.36 53.35
CA THR A 11 7.55 0.05 52.50
C THR A 11 7.97 1.05 51.43
N VAL A 12 8.94 1.93 51.71
CA VAL A 12 9.48 2.88 50.73
C VAL A 12 10.31 2.17 49.66
N ILE A 13 11.08 1.14 50.01
CA ILE A 13 11.89 0.36 49.06
C ILE A 13 10.99 -0.51 48.15
N GLY A 14 9.85 -1.00 48.64
CA GLY A 14 8.90 -1.79 47.88
C GLY A 14 8.14 -1.03 46.78
N SER A 15 8.05 0.30 46.88
CA SER A 15 7.32 1.13 45.90
C SER A 15 8.11 1.51 44.63
N VAL A 16 9.38 1.17 44.54
CA VAL A 16 10.25 1.54 43.40
C VAL A 16 10.20 0.52 42.25
N ALA A 17 9.56 -0.63 42.45
CA ALA A 17 9.39 -1.67 41.42
C ALA A 17 8.15 -1.49 40.54
N ALA A 18 7.70 -0.25 40.30
CA ALA A 18 6.73 0.02 39.26
C ALA A 18 7.43 -0.18 37.91
N PHE A 19 7.33 -1.39 37.34
CA PHE A 19 7.75 -1.66 35.96
C PHE A 19 6.96 -0.74 35.05
N ALA A 20 7.55 0.38 34.66
CA ALA A 20 6.95 1.24 33.65
C ALA A 20 6.84 0.42 32.36
N GLN A 21 5.63 0.11 31.96
CA GLN A 21 5.36 -0.59 30.69
C GLN A 21 5.91 0.29 29.55
N LYS A 22 6.81 -0.26 28.78
CA LYS A 22 7.39 0.45 27.63
C LYS A 22 6.50 0.21 26.42
N TYR A 23 6.19 1.27 25.72
CA TYR A 23 5.46 1.27 24.47
C TYR A 23 6.33 1.84 23.36
N ALA A 24 6.16 1.32 22.15
CA ALA A 24 6.79 1.83 20.95
C ALA A 24 5.79 1.77 19.81
N TYR A 25 6.18 2.32 18.68
CA TYR A 25 5.43 2.14 17.44
C TYR A 25 6.39 1.94 16.27
N VAL A 26 5.85 1.39 15.19
CA VAL A 26 6.49 1.27 13.88
C VAL A 26 5.54 1.82 12.82
N ASN A 27 6.06 2.12 11.64
CA ASN A 27 5.29 2.37 10.44
C ASN A 27 5.60 1.23 9.46
N SER A 28 4.69 0.26 9.36
CA SER A 28 4.92 -0.93 8.52
C SER A 28 4.93 -0.57 7.03
N GLU A 29 4.19 0.45 6.58
CA GLU A 29 4.23 0.96 5.22
C GLU A 29 5.63 1.53 4.89
N TYR A 30 6.15 2.40 5.75
CA TYR A 30 7.52 2.93 5.62
C TYR A 30 8.55 1.80 5.59
N ILE A 31 8.43 0.79 6.45
CA ILE A 31 9.33 -0.36 6.46
C ILE A 31 9.27 -1.11 5.13
N LEU A 32 8.07 -1.45 4.65
CA LEU A 32 7.86 -2.14 3.37
C LEU A 32 8.45 -1.35 2.20
N ASP A 33 8.24 -0.04 2.17
CA ASP A 33 8.76 0.84 1.12
C ASP A 33 10.29 0.94 1.10
N ASN A 34 10.96 0.58 2.18
CA ASN A 34 12.41 0.53 2.24
C ASN A 34 13.00 -0.87 2.00
N ILE A 35 12.16 -1.87 1.72
CA ILE A 35 12.58 -3.25 1.40
C ILE A 35 12.61 -3.43 -0.12
N PRO A 36 13.79 -3.65 -0.76
CA PRO A 36 13.90 -3.83 -2.20
C PRO A 36 13.07 -5.00 -2.73
N GLU A 37 13.01 -6.10 -1.99
CA GLU A 37 12.24 -7.29 -2.36
C GLU A 37 10.73 -7.01 -2.41
N TYR A 38 10.22 -6.14 -1.53
CA TYR A 38 8.82 -5.70 -1.57
C TYR A 38 8.54 -4.90 -2.84
N LYS A 39 9.44 -3.96 -3.20
CA LYS A 39 9.30 -3.18 -4.43
C LYS A 39 9.34 -4.06 -5.67
N ALA A 40 10.26 -5.02 -5.71
CA ALA A 40 10.32 -5.98 -6.80
C ALA A 40 9.05 -6.83 -6.90
N ALA A 41 8.52 -7.28 -5.76
CA ALA A 41 7.26 -8.02 -5.70
C ALA A 41 6.08 -7.19 -6.21
N MET A 42 5.98 -5.91 -5.81
CA MET A 42 4.93 -5.02 -6.29
C MET A 42 5.05 -4.74 -7.79
N GLN A 43 6.26 -4.53 -8.32
CA GLN A 43 6.49 -4.36 -9.76
C GLN A 43 6.11 -5.62 -10.56
N GLN A 44 6.42 -6.80 -10.04
CA GLN A 44 6.02 -8.07 -10.66
C GLN A 44 4.49 -8.24 -10.70
N LEU A 45 3.81 -7.86 -9.61
CA LEU A 45 2.34 -7.91 -9.55
C LEU A 45 1.70 -6.93 -10.53
N ASP A 46 2.23 -5.71 -10.60
CA ASP A 46 1.75 -4.67 -11.52
C ASP A 46 1.93 -5.13 -12.97
N GLN A 47 3.11 -5.60 -13.34
CA GLN A 47 3.36 -6.15 -14.69
C GLN A 47 2.41 -7.29 -15.03
N GLN A 48 2.15 -8.19 -14.09
CA GLN A 48 1.23 -9.30 -14.31
C GLN A 48 -0.22 -8.81 -14.47
N SER A 49 -0.62 -7.82 -13.68
CA SER A 49 -1.93 -7.16 -13.78
C SER A 49 -2.12 -6.53 -15.16
N VAL A 50 -1.13 -5.77 -15.63
CA VAL A 50 -1.14 -5.16 -16.97
C VAL A 50 -1.23 -6.22 -18.08
N ASN A 51 -0.52 -7.33 -17.95
CA ASN A 51 -0.57 -8.40 -18.94
C ASN A 51 -1.97 -9.03 -19.02
N TRP A 52 -2.59 -9.33 -17.87
CA TRP A 52 -3.95 -9.87 -17.84
C TRP A 52 -4.99 -8.88 -18.36
N GLN A 53 -4.81 -7.59 -18.05
CA GLN A 53 -5.69 -6.54 -18.56
C GLN A 53 -5.64 -6.49 -20.09
N LYS A 54 -4.47 -6.54 -20.71
CA LYS A 54 -4.31 -6.61 -22.17
C LYS A 54 -4.96 -7.87 -22.78
N GLU A 55 -4.84 -9.00 -22.08
CA GLU A 55 -5.48 -10.23 -22.54
C GLU A 55 -7.02 -10.10 -22.51
N ILE A 56 -7.58 -9.50 -21.46
CA ILE A 56 -9.02 -9.22 -21.36
C ILE A 56 -9.47 -8.29 -22.48
N GLU A 57 -8.72 -7.20 -22.72
CA GLU A 57 -9.01 -6.27 -23.83
C GLU A 57 -8.97 -6.95 -25.19
N THR A 58 -8.01 -7.83 -25.43
CA THR A 58 -7.92 -8.62 -26.67
C THR A 58 -9.13 -9.53 -26.83
N LYS A 59 -9.57 -10.18 -25.74
CA LYS A 59 -10.77 -11.05 -25.77
C LYS A 59 -12.03 -10.24 -26.05
N TYR A 60 -12.19 -9.05 -25.46
CA TYR A 60 -13.32 -8.17 -25.76
C TYR A 60 -13.29 -7.65 -27.19
N ALA A 61 -12.12 -7.28 -27.73
CA ALA A 61 -11.98 -6.87 -29.13
C ALA A 61 -12.36 -8.00 -30.11
N PHE A 62 -12.04 -9.25 -29.74
CA PHE A 62 -12.48 -10.41 -30.52
C PHE A 62 -14.01 -10.59 -30.50
N ILE A 63 -14.65 -10.41 -29.35
CA ILE A 63 -16.10 -10.47 -29.20
C ILE A 63 -16.77 -9.36 -30.02
N ASP A 64 -16.27 -8.14 -29.98
CA ASP A 64 -16.75 -7.03 -30.78
C ASP A 64 -16.68 -7.33 -32.29
N LYS A 65 -15.57 -7.97 -32.72
CA LYS A 65 -15.48 -8.44 -34.10
C LYS A 65 -16.55 -9.48 -34.43
N LEU A 66 -16.78 -10.48 -33.58
CA LEU A 66 -17.83 -11.49 -33.80
C LEU A 66 -19.22 -10.85 -33.89
N TYR A 67 -19.51 -9.84 -33.10
CA TYR A 67 -20.74 -9.06 -33.18
C TYR A 67 -20.87 -8.32 -34.52
N LYS A 68 -19.85 -7.64 -34.99
CA LYS A 68 -19.83 -6.92 -36.27
C LYS A 68 -19.99 -7.87 -37.45
N ASP A 69 -19.29 -9.00 -37.42
CA ASP A 69 -19.40 -10.02 -38.45
C ASP A 69 -20.82 -10.60 -38.48
N TYR A 70 -21.42 -10.91 -37.31
CA TYR A 70 -22.79 -11.38 -37.21
C TYR A 70 -23.79 -10.35 -37.74
N GLN A 71 -23.68 -9.09 -37.40
CA GLN A 71 -24.56 -8.04 -37.92
C GLN A 71 -24.47 -7.89 -39.43
N ALA A 72 -23.29 -8.01 -40.02
CA ALA A 72 -23.10 -7.92 -41.48
C ALA A 72 -23.71 -9.12 -42.21
N GLU A 73 -23.62 -10.32 -41.63
CA GLU A 73 -24.08 -11.57 -42.26
C GLU A 73 -25.52 -11.92 -41.91
N GLN A 74 -26.15 -11.29 -40.92
CA GLN A 74 -27.45 -11.68 -40.33
C GLN A 74 -28.58 -11.90 -41.35
N ILE A 75 -28.60 -11.08 -42.41
CA ILE A 75 -29.65 -11.17 -43.43
C ILE A 75 -29.48 -12.43 -44.31
N LEU A 76 -28.28 -12.96 -44.42
CA LEU A 76 -27.94 -14.12 -45.23
C LEU A 76 -28.01 -15.44 -44.46
N LEU A 77 -28.08 -15.38 -43.11
CA LEU A 77 -28.04 -16.55 -42.25
C LEU A 77 -29.44 -17.18 -42.09
N THR A 78 -29.48 -18.50 -42.06
CA THR A 78 -30.66 -19.26 -41.62
C THR A 78 -30.86 -19.10 -40.11
N ASP A 79 -32.05 -19.39 -39.58
CA ASP A 79 -32.36 -19.28 -38.16
C ASP A 79 -31.44 -20.17 -37.29
N ASP A 80 -31.07 -21.34 -37.74
CA ASP A 80 -30.13 -22.22 -37.03
C ASP A 80 -28.71 -21.67 -37.03
N MET A 81 -28.29 -21.03 -38.12
CA MET A 81 -26.98 -20.35 -38.17
C MET A 81 -26.94 -19.14 -37.26
N LYS A 82 -28.01 -18.33 -37.18
CA LYS A 82 -28.13 -17.21 -36.26
C LYS A 82 -27.97 -17.66 -34.81
N LYS A 83 -28.76 -18.70 -34.42
CA LYS A 83 -28.65 -19.27 -33.06
C LYS A 83 -27.23 -19.74 -32.72
N LYS A 84 -26.54 -20.37 -33.68
CA LYS A 84 -25.13 -20.79 -33.44
C LYS A 84 -24.20 -19.61 -33.24
N ARG A 85 -24.31 -18.53 -34.03
CA ARG A 85 -23.49 -17.32 -33.88
C ARG A 85 -23.78 -16.63 -32.55
N GLU A 86 -25.05 -16.49 -32.18
CA GLU A 86 -25.44 -15.90 -30.87
C GLU A 86 -24.91 -16.73 -29.69
N ALA A 87 -25.01 -18.07 -29.78
CA ALA A 87 -24.45 -18.95 -28.75
C ALA A 87 -22.93 -18.86 -28.66
N GLU A 88 -22.23 -18.74 -29.79
CA GLU A 88 -20.78 -18.54 -29.82
C GLU A 88 -20.40 -17.25 -29.14
N ILE A 89 -21.04 -16.13 -29.47
CA ILE A 89 -20.78 -14.81 -28.87
C ILE A 89 -21.03 -14.88 -27.37
N THR A 90 -22.19 -15.39 -26.94
CA THR A 90 -22.55 -15.54 -25.53
C THR A 90 -21.54 -16.40 -24.76
N SER A 91 -21.05 -17.48 -25.38
CA SER A 91 -20.03 -18.34 -24.81
C SER A 91 -18.71 -17.56 -24.60
N LYS A 92 -18.31 -16.78 -25.60
CA LYS A 92 -17.08 -15.96 -25.51
C LYS A 92 -17.19 -14.86 -24.44
N GLU A 93 -18.34 -14.20 -24.34
CA GLU A 93 -18.61 -13.24 -23.26
C GLU A 93 -18.51 -13.88 -21.88
N LYS A 94 -19.07 -15.07 -21.72
CA LYS A 94 -18.98 -15.82 -20.46
C LYS A 94 -17.54 -16.18 -20.14
N GLU A 95 -16.78 -16.70 -21.13
CA GLU A 95 -15.34 -17.02 -20.96
C GLU A 95 -14.55 -15.80 -20.49
N VAL A 96 -14.77 -14.62 -21.07
CA VAL A 96 -14.05 -13.40 -20.66
C VAL A 96 -14.41 -12.96 -19.24
N LYS A 97 -15.69 -13.01 -18.89
CA LYS A 97 -16.17 -12.68 -17.54
C LYS A 97 -15.56 -13.63 -16.48
N GLU A 98 -15.53 -14.93 -16.79
CA GLU A 98 -14.94 -15.94 -15.92
C GLU A 98 -13.42 -15.75 -15.81
N PHE A 99 -12.73 -15.45 -16.92
CA PHE A 99 -11.32 -15.13 -16.93
C PHE A 99 -11.02 -13.91 -16.06
N GLN A 100 -11.74 -12.80 -16.26
CA GLN A 100 -11.60 -11.58 -15.47
C GLN A 100 -11.81 -11.86 -13.98
N LYS A 101 -12.86 -12.62 -13.64
CA LYS A 101 -13.15 -13.02 -12.26
C LYS A 101 -12.03 -13.89 -11.66
N SER A 102 -11.48 -14.82 -12.44
CA SER A 102 -10.40 -15.70 -11.99
C SER A 102 -9.10 -14.93 -11.72
N LYS A 103 -8.83 -13.86 -12.49
CA LYS A 103 -7.60 -13.04 -12.32
C LYS A 103 -7.76 -11.97 -11.26
N PHE A 104 -8.87 -11.21 -11.28
CA PHE A 104 -9.07 -10.00 -10.47
C PHE A 104 -10.19 -10.11 -9.42
N GLY A 105 -10.94 -11.21 -9.40
CA GLY A 105 -12.04 -11.40 -8.46
C GLY A 105 -11.54 -11.59 -7.02
N TYR A 106 -12.50 -11.69 -6.10
CA TYR A 106 -12.21 -12.04 -4.72
C TYR A 106 -11.46 -13.38 -4.67
N GLU A 107 -10.32 -13.40 -3.98
CA GLU A 107 -9.37 -14.55 -3.96
C GLU A 107 -8.90 -15.00 -5.36
N GLY A 108 -8.91 -14.12 -6.34
CA GLY A 108 -8.39 -14.37 -7.67
C GLY A 108 -6.86 -14.54 -7.68
N GLU A 109 -6.32 -14.86 -8.86
CA GLU A 109 -4.88 -15.13 -9.00
C GLU A 109 -4.00 -13.95 -8.58
N LEU A 110 -4.42 -12.70 -8.83
CA LEU A 110 -3.66 -11.51 -8.40
C LEU A 110 -3.55 -11.44 -6.87
N PHE A 111 -4.66 -11.71 -6.17
CA PHE A 111 -4.68 -11.73 -4.71
C PHE A 111 -3.75 -12.83 -4.17
N LYS A 112 -3.83 -14.03 -4.71
CA LYS A 112 -2.98 -15.16 -4.30
C LYS A 112 -1.51 -14.87 -4.53
N LYS A 113 -1.15 -14.37 -5.73
CA LYS A 113 0.23 -13.96 -6.02
C LYS A 113 0.74 -12.87 -5.08
N LYS A 114 -0.11 -11.87 -4.78
CA LYS A 114 0.25 -10.85 -3.79
C LYS A 114 0.52 -11.45 -2.43
N GLN A 115 -0.33 -12.36 -1.98
CA GLN A 115 -0.16 -13.04 -0.70
C GLN A 115 1.14 -13.85 -0.67
N ASP A 116 1.42 -14.63 -1.71
CA ASP A 116 2.62 -15.47 -1.81
C ASP A 116 3.91 -14.64 -1.80
N LEU A 117 3.92 -13.48 -2.45
CA LEU A 117 5.10 -12.62 -2.56
C LEU A 117 5.29 -11.74 -1.31
N VAL A 118 4.21 -11.24 -0.73
CA VAL A 118 4.28 -10.25 0.36
C VAL A 118 4.33 -10.90 1.74
N LYS A 119 3.62 -12.03 1.94
CA LYS A 119 3.57 -12.70 3.24
C LYS A 119 4.95 -13.04 3.81
N PRO A 120 5.91 -13.61 3.06
CA PRO A 120 7.25 -13.90 3.59
C PRO A 120 7.97 -12.64 4.08
N ILE A 121 7.74 -11.49 3.44
CA ILE A 121 8.31 -10.20 3.83
C ILE A 121 7.69 -9.72 5.13
N GLN A 122 6.36 -9.80 5.24
CA GLN A 122 5.63 -9.47 6.47
C GLN A 122 6.06 -10.34 7.65
N ASP A 123 6.26 -11.63 7.43
CA ASP A 123 6.74 -12.55 8.46
C ASP A 123 8.16 -12.18 8.95
N LYS A 124 9.05 -11.73 8.04
CA LYS A 124 10.37 -11.21 8.40
C LYS A 124 10.27 -9.93 9.25
N ILE A 125 9.40 -8.99 8.85
CA ILE A 125 9.15 -7.75 9.61
C ILE A 125 8.63 -8.10 11.00
N TYR A 126 7.62 -8.97 11.09
CA TYR A 126 7.07 -9.40 12.37
C TYR A 126 8.13 -10.01 13.29
N ASN A 127 8.99 -10.87 12.76
CA ASN A 127 10.07 -11.49 13.55
C ASN A 127 11.10 -10.46 14.04
N ALA A 128 11.43 -9.46 13.21
CA ALA A 128 12.32 -8.36 13.60
C ALA A 128 11.67 -7.49 14.70
N VAL A 129 10.39 -7.12 14.54
CA VAL A 129 9.63 -6.37 15.56
C VAL A 129 9.55 -7.16 16.87
N LYS A 130 9.22 -8.46 16.80
CA LYS A 130 9.17 -9.33 17.97
C LYS A 130 10.51 -9.40 18.71
N LYS A 131 11.61 -9.51 17.95
CA LYS A 131 12.95 -9.52 18.54
C LYS A 131 13.24 -8.22 19.28
N ILE A 132 12.98 -7.05 18.67
CA ILE A 132 13.16 -5.73 19.29
C ILE A 132 12.28 -5.60 20.55
N ALA A 133 11.02 -6.04 20.46
CA ALA A 133 10.11 -6.01 21.61
C ALA A 133 10.66 -6.81 22.80
N THR A 134 11.15 -8.01 22.52
CA THR A 134 11.72 -8.89 23.54
C THR A 134 13.02 -8.32 24.12
N ASP A 135 13.97 -7.94 23.27
CA ASP A 135 15.30 -7.46 23.68
C ASP A 135 15.22 -6.16 24.49
N GLN A 136 14.26 -5.29 24.19
CA GLN A 136 14.09 -3.99 24.84
C GLN A 136 12.96 -3.94 25.86
N SER A 137 12.31 -5.06 26.11
CA SER A 137 11.19 -5.21 27.10
C SER A 137 10.04 -4.24 26.80
N TYR A 138 9.62 -4.13 25.53
CA TYR A 138 8.39 -3.45 25.18
C TYR A 138 7.19 -4.34 25.47
N ALA A 139 6.19 -3.77 26.14
CA ALA A 139 4.91 -4.46 26.39
C ALA A 139 4.06 -4.54 25.12
N VAL A 140 4.08 -3.47 24.31
CA VAL A 140 3.34 -3.36 23.05
C VAL A 140 4.14 -2.52 22.06
N ILE A 141 4.11 -2.92 20.79
CA ILE A 141 4.54 -2.11 19.65
C ILE A 141 3.33 -1.93 18.73
N PHE A 142 2.91 -0.70 18.51
CA PHE A 142 1.79 -0.35 17.65
C PHE A 142 2.26 -0.16 16.21
N ASP A 143 1.38 -0.42 15.25
CA ASP A 143 1.62 -0.05 13.86
C ASP A 143 0.90 1.25 13.54
N LYS A 144 1.67 2.29 13.18
CA LYS A 144 1.15 3.62 12.83
C LYS A 144 0.45 3.65 11.47
N SER A 145 0.77 2.72 10.57
CA SER A 145 0.17 2.63 9.24
C SER A 145 -1.14 1.81 9.23
N SER A 146 -1.53 1.23 10.38
CA SER A 146 -2.82 0.56 10.53
C SER A 146 -3.97 1.57 10.70
N ASP A 147 -5.22 1.08 10.62
CA ASP A 147 -6.43 1.88 10.84
C ASP A 147 -6.55 2.46 12.28
N LEU A 148 -5.56 2.20 13.14
CA LEU A 148 -5.50 2.75 14.48
C LEU A 148 -5.17 4.26 14.41
N ILE A 149 -6.15 5.09 14.78
CA ILE A 149 -5.97 6.55 14.79
C ILE A 149 -5.05 6.96 15.93
N MET A 150 -3.82 7.35 15.61
CA MET A 150 -2.87 7.95 16.53
C MET A 150 -2.81 9.46 16.29
N LEU A 151 -3.38 10.26 17.19
CA LEU A 151 -3.40 11.73 17.06
C LEU A 151 -2.01 12.35 17.21
N TYR A 152 -1.15 11.74 18.02
CA TYR A 152 0.23 12.17 18.23
C TYR A 152 1.12 10.99 18.55
N THR A 153 2.32 10.98 17.97
CA THR A 153 3.38 10.04 18.28
C THR A 153 4.70 10.78 18.46
N ASN A 154 5.40 10.49 19.55
CA ASN A 154 6.73 11.06 19.76
C ASN A 154 7.76 10.25 18.96
N PRO A 155 8.55 10.88 18.03
CA PRO A 155 9.52 10.19 17.19
C PRO A 155 10.56 9.35 17.95
N LYS A 156 10.84 9.69 19.21
CA LYS A 156 11.73 8.92 20.08
C LYS A 156 11.33 7.45 20.23
N TYR A 157 10.02 7.16 20.11
CA TYR A 157 9.46 5.82 20.27
C TYR A 157 9.21 5.11 18.93
N ASP A 158 9.63 5.74 17.82
CA ASP A 158 9.60 5.10 16.49
C ASP A 158 10.72 4.06 16.38
N LYS A 159 10.36 2.84 16.04
CA LYS A 159 11.29 1.72 15.88
C LYS A 159 11.42 1.25 14.44
N SER A 160 10.85 1.98 13.50
CA SER A 160 10.83 1.58 12.08
C SER A 160 12.23 1.39 11.50
N ASP A 161 13.13 2.35 11.75
CA ASP A 161 14.52 2.27 11.28
C ASP A 161 15.32 1.15 11.98
N GLU A 162 15.01 0.90 13.26
CA GLU A 162 15.63 -0.18 14.00
C GLU A 162 15.20 -1.55 13.47
N VAL A 163 13.93 -1.68 13.05
CA VAL A 163 13.42 -2.87 12.38
C VAL A 163 14.13 -3.09 11.04
N LEU A 164 14.24 -2.05 10.19
CA LEU A 164 14.98 -2.12 8.93
C LEU A 164 16.42 -2.56 9.15
N LYS A 165 17.09 -1.96 10.12
CA LYS A 165 18.48 -2.32 10.49
C LYS A 165 18.59 -3.77 10.97
N ALA A 166 17.66 -4.23 11.80
CA ALA A 166 17.63 -5.61 12.29
C ALA A 166 17.42 -6.63 11.15
N MET A 167 16.74 -6.22 10.08
CA MET A 167 16.56 -7.01 8.86
C MET A 167 17.73 -6.89 7.87
N GLY A 168 18.73 -6.04 8.14
CA GLY A 168 19.90 -5.83 7.27
C GLY A 168 19.72 -4.75 6.21
N TYR A 169 18.64 -3.98 6.24
CA TYR A 169 18.39 -2.89 5.31
C TYR A 169 18.89 -1.54 5.85
N LYS A 170 19.23 -0.63 4.94
CA LYS A 170 19.53 0.77 5.29
C LYS A 170 18.25 1.58 5.16
N ALA A 171 17.85 2.29 6.22
CA ALA A 171 16.79 3.29 6.12
C ALA A 171 17.21 4.35 5.08
N LYS A 172 16.30 4.71 4.16
CA LYS A 172 16.49 5.90 3.36
C LYS A 172 16.36 7.09 4.30
N VAL A 173 17.40 7.91 4.40
CA VAL A 173 17.33 9.21 5.08
C VAL A 173 16.33 10.05 4.28
N THR A 174 15.06 10.04 4.67
CA THR A 174 14.11 11.07 4.28
C THR A 174 14.48 12.28 5.12
N GLU A 175 14.99 13.34 4.48
CA GLU A 175 15.15 14.66 5.09
C GLU A 175 13.78 15.13 5.60
N GLY A 176 13.49 14.88 6.86
CA GLY A 176 12.19 15.19 7.48
C GLY A 176 12.01 14.69 8.91
N GLY A 177 13.07 14.33 9.61
CA GLY A 177 12.99 13.93 11.02
C GLY A 177 14.25 14.35 11.76
N GLY A 178 14.21 15.47 12.49
CA GLY A 178 15.34 16.12 13.12
C GLY A 178 16.17 15.21 14.00
N SER A 179 17.42 15.03 13.64
CA SER A 179 18.51 14.74 14.58
C SER A 179 19.48 15.89 14.52
N GLY A 180 19.44 16.71 15.56
CA GLY A 180 20.42 17.77 15.74
C GLY A 180 21.81 17.18 15.92
N SER A 181 22.70 17.53 15.03
CA SER A 181 24.13 17.57 15.27
C SER A 181 24.71 18.77 14.54
N GLY A 182 25.24 19.71 15.31
CA GLY A 182 25.80 20.93 14.82
C GLY A 182 27.02 20.70 13.92
N GLY A 183 27.10 21.54 12.89
CA GLY A 183 28.23 21.65 12.00
C GLY A 183 28.14 22.98 11.26
N THR A 184 28.88 23.97 11.74
CA THR A 184 29.13 25.28 11.14
C THR A 184 29.74 25.18 9.75
N GLY A 185 29.29 26.02 8.81
CA GLY A 185 30.02 26.21 7.56
C GLY A 185 29.30 26.98 6.47
N THR A 186 29.41 28.33 6.55
CA THR A 186 29.58 29.32 5.45
C THR A 186 28.85 29.11 4.07
N GLY A 187 27.95 30.02 3.82
CA GLY A 187 27.75 30.93 2.72
C GLY A 187 27.97 30.51 1.26
N SER A 188 26.91 30.62 0.50
CA SER A 188 26.92 31.35 -0.76
C SER A 188 25.52 31.35 -1.39
N LYS A 189 25.00 32.55 -1.62
CA LYS A 189 23.84 32.85 -2.43
C LYS A 189 24.31 32.97 -3.87
N PRO A 190 23.57 32.61 -4.92
CA PRO A 190 23.22 33.60 -5.88
C PRO A 190 21.74 33.65 -6.28
N SER A 191 21.44 34.85 -6.69
CA SER A 191 20.19 35.44 -7.13
C SER A 191 19.74 35.00 -8.54
N GLY A 192 18.47 35.22 -8.79
CA GLY A 192 17.86 35.39 -10.14
C GLY A 192 17.09 34.16 -10.58
N GLU A 193 15.92 34.18 -11.13
CA GLU A 193 15.16 35.20 -11.84
C GLU A 193 13.77 34.64 -12.07
N SER A 194 12.78 35.48 -11.99
CA SER A 194 11.37 35.21 -12.25
C SER A 194 11.12 34.78 -13.69
N GLN A 195 10.31 33.75 -13.90
CA GLN A 195 9.45 33.67 -15.08
C GLN A 195 8.04 33.21 -14.70
N LYS A 196 7.17 34.18 -14.83
CA LYS A 196 5.74 34.16 -14.81
C LYS A 196 5.27 33.63 -16.17
N SER A 197 4.48 32.54 -16.19
CA SER A 197 3.70 32.21 -17.36
C SER A 197 2.24 32.10 -16.98
N ASP A 198 1.49 33.08 -17.41
CA ASP A 198 0.05 33.13 -17.41
C ASP A 198 -0.51 32.05 -18.34
N SER A 199 -1.49 31.32 -17.86
CA SER A 199 -2.41 30.55 -18.69
C SER A 199 -3.83 30.79 -18.17
N PRO A 200 -4.79 31.15 -19.02
CA PRO A 200 -6.13 31.52 -18.63
C PRO A 200 -7.02 30.30 -18.36
N PRO A 201 -8.09 30.45 -17.55
CA PRO A 201 -9.02 29.39 -17.22
C PRO A 201 -10.01 29.12 -18.38
N PRO A 202 -10.53 27.90 -18.54
CA PRO A 202 -11.52 27.60 -19.55
C PRO A 202 -12.88 28.18 -19.16
N SER A 203 -13.46 28.87 -20.13
CA SER A 203 -14.76 29.52 -20.09
C SER A 203 -15.91 28.51 -19.96
N ARG A 204 -16.74 28.77 -18.98
CA ARG A 204 -18.07 28.23 -18.77
C ARG A 204 -18.99 28.74 -19.91
N THR A 205 -19.58 27.86 -20.66
CA THR A 205 -20.73 28.20 -21.50
C THR A 205 -21.98 27.64 -20.83
N GLU A 206 -22.75 28.56 -20.28
CA GLU A 206 -24.18 28.42 -20.02
C GLU A 206 -24.97 28.59 -21.35
N ASP A 207 -26.22 28.14 -21.26
CA ASP A 207 -27.36 28.38 -22.16
C ASP A 207 -27.65 27.24 -23.15
N VAL A 208 -28.91 26.84 -23.32
CA VAL A 208 -30.18 27.55 -23.49
C VAL A 208 -31.32 26.55 -23.31
N LYS A 209 -32.22 26.69 -22.45
CA LYS A 209 -33.61 27.09 -22.41
C LYS A 209 -34.47 26.91 -23.67
N GLY A 210 -35.61 26.21 -23.52
CA GLY A 210 -36.88 26.44 -24.25
C GLY A 210 -37.26 25.27 -25.17
N GLY A 211 -38.34 24.59 -24.97
CA GLY A 211 -39.72 25.04 -24.92
C GLY A 211 -40.49 24.45 -26.10
N LYS A 212 -41.36 23.69 -25.77
CA LYS A 212 -42.69 23.34 -26.20
C LYS A 212 -42.94 21.86 -26.30
#